data_6b918202eca1b768d4b408ed076b3083
#
_entry.id   6b918202eca1b768d4b408ed076b3083
#
_cell.length_a   1.000
_cell.length_b   1.000
_cell.length_c   1.000
_cell.angle_alpha   90.00
_cell.angle_beta   90.00
_cell.angle_gamma   90.00
#
_symmetry.space_group_name_H-M   'P 1'
#
loop_
_entity.id
_entity.type
_entity.pdbx_description
1 polymer ?
#
loop_
_entity_poly.entity_id
_entity_poly.type
_entity_poly.pdbx_seq_one_letter_code
_entity_poly.pdbx_strand_id
1 'polypeptide(L)'
;TSDNAGKESRLLCSLSIRDLVLIDKLDIEFENGLTALTGETGAGKSALLVSLSLIQGVKADLSLIRKGAEKGAVTARFMVSRAHPVHDYLKDAEIDIDPMEDLLIRRIIQKDGRSKAFINDNPVSVSVLKKIGGELVEIHGQHDNRGLLNPASHLALLDSYIGTKSSVAALWRDWRQLEQEKSELINEMEKTENHEEFLRSSLQELQELDPQPEEEEKLAQIRQSLKHRDSLIKAYGEAQAALDKCSENCGAAWRALDRYADKAGEV
;
A
#
# COMPACT_ATOMS: atom_id res chain seq x y z
N THR A 1 -25.21 -16.99 -45.11
CA THR A 1 -24.71 -18.38 -45.08
C THR A 1 -23.98 -18.57 -43.79
N SER A 2 -24.66 -19.22 -42.96
CA SER A 2 -24.44 -19.75 -41.65
C SER A 2 -23.28 -20.77 -41.66
N ASP A 3 -22.18 -20.45 -41.01
CA ASP A 3 -21.20 -21.48 -40.56
C ASP A 3 -20.21 -20.85 -39.55
N ASN A 4 -20.70 -20.33 -38.46
CA ASN A 4 -19.83 -20.00 -37.33
C ASN A 4 -20.51 -20.18 -35.97
N ALA A 5 -21.44 -21.13 -35.89
CA ALA A 5 -22.01 -21.61 -34.62
C ALA A 5 -21.25 -22.86 -34.24
N GLY A 6 -20.41 -22.81 -33.22
CA GLY A 6 -19.94 -24.01 -32.53
C GLY A 6 -18.49 -24.44 -32.74
N LYS A 7 -17.51 -23.53 -32.77
CA LYS A 7 -16.19 -23.89 -32.23
C LYS A 7 -16.23 -23.67 -30.73
N GLU A 8 -16.83 -24.64 -30.02
CA GLU A 8 -16.62 -24.77 -28.59
C GLU A 8 -15.12 -24.85 -28.34
N SER A 9 -14.58 -23.82 -27.73
CA SER A 9 -13.16 -23.75 -27.43
C SER A 9 -12.81 -24.83 -26.42
N ARG A 10 -11.92 -25.75 -26.79
CA ARG A 10 -11.30 -26.69 -25.85
C ARG A 10 -10.54 -25.88 -24.83
N LEU A 11 -11.09 -25.74 -23.63
CA LEU A 11 -10.34 -25.01 -22.62
C LEU A 11 -9.16 -25.85 -22.11
N LEU A 12 -9.39 -27.04 -21.58
CA LEU A 12 -8.32 -27.96 -21.13
C LEU A 12 -8.09 -29.04 -22.17
N CYS A 13 -6.91 -29.06 -22.78
CA CYS A 13 -6.52 -30.02 -23.83
C CYS A 13 -5.78 -31.23 -23.26
N SER A 14 -4.86 -31.00 -22.33
CA SER A 14 -4.12 -32.11 -21.72
C SER A 14 -3.69 -31.79 -20.29
N LEU A 15 -3.52 -32.83 -19.48
CA LEU A 15 -3.00 -32.80 -18.14
C LEU A 15 -1.92 -33.85 -17.97
N SER A 16 -0.73 -33.42 -17.58
CA SER A 16 0.41 -34.25 -17.30
C SER A 16 0.79 -34.16 -15.82
N ILE A 17 0.86 -35.28 -15.15
CA ILE A 17 1.20 -35.40 -13.73
C ILE A 17 2.44 -36.23 -13.55
N ARG A 18 3.34 -35.81 -12.70
CA ARG A 18 4.59 -36.52 -12.36
C ARG A 18 4.80 -36.48 -10.86
N ASP A 19 5.00 -37.63 -10.24
CA ASP A 19 5.35 -37.80 -8.84
C ASP A 19 4.46 -37.05 -7.86
N LEU A 20 3.15 -37.07 -8.09
CA LEU A 20 2.17 -36.45 -7.20
C LEU A 20 1.23 -37.47 -6.57
N VAL A 21 1.05 -37.40 -5.27
CA VAL A 21 0.21 -38.28 -4.44
C VAL A 21 0.58 -39.75 -4.66
N LEU A 22 -0.24 -40.51 -5.38
CA LEU A 22 0.03 -41.92 -5.74
C LEU A 22 0.43 -42.09 -7.18
N ILE A 23 0.45 -41.00 -7.97
CA ILE A 23 0.70 -41.02 -9.40
C ILE A 23 2.21 -40.84 -9.64
N ASP A 24 2.83 -41.82 -10.26
CA ASP A 24 4.21 -41.75 -10.77
C ASP A 24 4.23 -40.90 -12.04
N LYS A 25 3.53 -41.37 -13.07
CA LYS A 25 3.40 -40.72 -14.35
C LYS A 25 1.99 -40.91 -14.89
N LEU A 26 1.34 -39.83 -15.29
CA LEU A 26 0.03 -39.84 -15.94
C LEU A 26 -0.01 -38.72 -16.98
N ASP A 27 -0.42 -39.07 -18.17
CA ASP A 27 -0.70 -38.14 -19.24
C ASP A 27 -2.11 -38.40 -19.76
N ILE A 28 -2.97 -37.37 -19.72
CA ILE A 28 -4.36 -37.42 -20.15
C ILE A 28 -4.56 -36.39 -21.23
N GLU A 29 -5.20 -36.76 -22.32
CA GLU A 29 -5.73 -35.85 -23.31
C GLU A 29 -7.24 -35.75 -23.17
N PHE A 30 -7.79 -34.57 -23.27
CA PHE A 30 -9.23 -34.31 -23.16
C PHE A 30 -9.77 -33.98 -24.56
N GLU A 31 -10.91 -34.53 -24.88
CA GLU A 31 -11.66 -34.16 -26.06
C GLU A 31 -12.69 -33.07 -25.75
N ASN A 32 -13.31 -32.51 -26.78
CA ASN A 32 -14.40 -31.56 -26.57
C ASN A 32 -15.60 -32.20 -25.90
N GLY A 33 -16.27 -31.46 -25.01
CA GLY A 33 -17.51 -31.87 -24.35
C GLY A 33 -17.30 -32.49 -23.00
N LEU A 34 -18.13 -33.45 -22.63
CA LEU A 34 -18.14 -34.07 -21.32
C LEU A 34 -17.19 -35.27 -21.27
N THR A 35 -16.22 -35.22 -20.37
CA THR A 35 -15.32 -36.35 -20.08
C THR A 35 -15.69 -36.95 -18.71
N ALA A 36 -15.99 -38.23 -18.68
CA ALA A 36 -16.28 -38.97 -17.42
C ALA A 36 -15.03 -39.72 -16.95
N LEU A 37 -14.59 -39.44 -15.74
CA LEU A 37 -13.49 -40.11 -15.06
C LEU A 37 -14.08 -41.17 -14.09
N THR A 38 -13.98 -42.44 -14.46
CA THR A 38 -14.49 -43.56 -13.65
C THR A 38 -13.33 -44.31 -13.01
N GLY A 39 -13.56 -44.94 -11.86
CA GLY A 39 -12.57 -45.73 -11.16
C GLY A 39 -12.99 -46.03 -9.74
N GLU A 40 -12.35 -47.01 -9.12
CA GLU A 40 -12.59 -47.35 -7.71
C GLU A 40 -12.31 -46.16 -6.77
N THR A 41 -13.01 -46.16 -5.63
CA THR A 41 -12.93 -45.07 -4.65
C THR A 41 -11.52 -44.91 -4.07
N GLY A 42 -11.00 -43.69 -4.08
CA GLY A 42 -9.96 -43.23 -3.17
C GLY A 42 -8.73 -42.57 -3.78
N ALA A 43 -8.07 -43.17 -4.77
CA ALA A 43 -6.72 -42.71 -5.08
C ALA A 43 -6.57 -41.82 -6.34
N GLY A 44 -7.15 -42.24 -7.47
CA GLY A 44 -6.89 -41.59 -8.77
C GLY A 44 -7.67 -40.29 -8.97
N LYS A 45 -8.96 -40.28 -8.69
CA LYS A 45 -9.85 -39.11 -8.89
C LYS A 45 -9.44 -37.90 -8.02
N SER A 46 -9.15 -38.17 -6.74
CA SER A 46 -8.70 -37.09 -5.82
C SER A 46 -7.35 -36.53 -6.21
N ALA A 47 -6.43 -37.38 -6.72
CA ALA A 47 -5.13 -36.91 -7.19
C ALA A 47 -5.24 -36.01 -8.42
N LEU A 48 -6.18 -36.26 -9.33
CA LEU A 48 -6.49 -35.40 -10.46
C LEU A 48 -7.06 -34.05 -10.02
N LEU A 49 -8.01 -34.03 -9.11
CA LEU A 49 -8.57 -32.79 -8.56
C LEU A 49 -7.51 -31.96 -7.85
N VAL A 50 -6.65 -32.60 -7.04
CA VAL A 50 -5.51 -31.93 -6.39
C VAL A 50 -4.56 -31.37 -7.44
N SER A 51 -4.26 -32.10 -8.50
CA SER A 51 -3.39 -31.61 -9.57
C SER A 51 -3.97 -30.38 -10.28
N LEU A 52 -5.27 -30.37 -10.57
CA LEU A 52 -5.95 -29.20 -11.13
C LEU A 52 -5.98 -28.02 -10.14
N SER A 53 -6.16 -28.28 -8.85
CA SER A 53 -6.08 -27.22 -7.82
C SER A 53 -4.70 -26.59 -7.73
N LEU A 54 -3.63 -27.36 -7.99
CA LEU A 54 -2.26 -26.82 -8.06
C LEU A 54 -2.08 -25.89 -9.27
N ILE A 55 -2.71 -26.22 -10.42
CA ILE A 55 -2.74 -25.36 -11.61
C ILE A 55 -3.50 -24.07 -11.32
N GLN A 56 -4.55 -24.10 -10.52
CA GLN A 56 -5.27 -22.91 -10.04
C GLN A 56 -4.48 -22.08 -9.02
N GLY A 57 -3.27 -22.45 -8.64
CA GLY A 57 -2.46 -21.69 -7.69
C GLY A 57 -2.84 -21.90 -6.22
N VAL A 58 -3.52 -22.99 -5.89
CA VAL A 58 -3.76 -23.38 -4.49
C VAL A 58 -2.42 -23.67 -3.81
N LYS A 59 -2.33 -23.38 -2.49
CA LYS A 59 -1.13 -23.63 -1.69
C LYS A 59 -0.73 -25.10 -1.79
N ALA A 60 0.50 -25.34 -2.18
CA ALA A 60 1.05 -26.69 -2.27
C ALA A 60 1.43 -27.20 -0.87
N ASP A 61 1.06 -28.46 -0.58
CA ASP A 61 1.52 -29.18 0.58
C ASP A 61 2.61 -30.17 0.18
N LEU A 62 3.64 -30.32 0.99
CA LEU A 62 4.73 -31.27 0.75
C LEU A 62 4.26 -32.73 0.78
N SER A 63 3.19 -33.04 1.48
CA SER A 63 2.55 -34.34 1.49
C SER A 63 2.01 -34.79 0.14
N LEU A 64 1.87 -33.85 -0.82
CA LEU A 64 1.43 -34.12 -2.19
C LEU A 64 2.56 -34.74 -3.03
N ILE A 65 3.82 -34.65 -2.63
CA ILE A 65 4.93 -35.29 -3.33
C ILE A 65 4.87 -36.79 -3.05
N ARG A 66 5.00 -37.58 -4.09
CA ARG A 66 5.03 -39.04 -3.99
C ARG A 66 6.17 -39.50 -3.09
N LYS A 67 5.90 -40.49 -2.24
CA LYS A 67 6.93 -41.06 -1.36
C LYS A 67 8.12 -41.59 -2.20
N GLY A 68 9.31 -41.10 -1.87
CA GLY A 68 10.54 -41.46 -2.59
C GLY A 68 10.95 -40.49 -3.68
N ALA A 69 10.09 -39.55 -4.08
CA ALA A 69 10.42 -38.51 -5.06
C ALA A 69 10.95 -37.25 -4.38
N GLU A 70 11.81 -36.50 -5.07
CA GLU A 70 12.39 -35.23 -4.62
C GLU A 70 11.55 -34.03 -5.09
N LYS A 71 10.71 -34.22 -6.09
CA LYS A 71 9.82 -33.19 -6.66
C LYS A 71 8.57 -33.83 -7.26
N GLY A 72 7.47 -33.09 -7.19
CA GLY A 72 6.24 -33.39 -7.93
C GLY A 72 5.96 -32.28 -8.94
N ALA A 73 5.38 -32.61 -10.08
CA ALA A 73 5.04 -31.65 -11.10
C ALA A 73 3.67 -31.93 -11.73
N VAL A 74 2.97 -30.86 -12.08
CA VAL A 74 1.77 -30.91 -12.90
C VAL A 74 1.90 -29.88 -14.02
N THR A 75 1.46 -30.29 -15.21
CA THR A 75 1.41 -29.43 -16.40
C THR A 75 0.06 -29.57 -17.04
N ALA A 76 -0.60 -28.47 -17.34
CA ALA A 76 -1.88 -28.41 -18.03
C ALA A 76 -1.74 -27.53 -19.27
N ARG A 77 -2.31 -27.99 -20.39
CA ARG A 77 -2.35 -27.28 -21.66
C ARG A 77 -3.78 -26.83 -21.94
N PHE A 78 -3.93 -25.54 -22.20
CA PHE A 78 -5.22 -24.92 -22.50
C PHE A 78 -5.19 -24.30 -23.89
N MET A 79 -6.26 -24.50 -24.64
CA MET A 79 -6.52 -23.78 -25.86
C MET A 79 -7.52 -22.67 -25.55
N VAL A 80 -7.08 -21.43 -25.62
CA VAL A 80 -7.88 -20.27 -25.18
C VAL A 80 -8.24 -19.41 -26.39
N SER A 81 -9.49 -18.97 -26.46
CA SER A 81 -9.92 -18.06 -27.53
C SER A 81 -9.29 -16.67 -27.36
N ARG A 82 -9.07 -15.95 -28.47
CA ARG A 82 -8.50 -14.59 -28.45
C ARG A 82 -9.30 -13.59 -27.60
N ALA A 83 -10.59 -13.81 -27.44
CA ALA A 83 -11.48 -12.94 -26.68
C ALA A 83 -11.57 -13.31 -25.19
N HIS A 84 -10.81 -14.31 -24.74
CA HIS A 84 -10.88 -14.78 -23.35
C HIS A 84 -10.22 -13.76 -22.40
N PRO A 85 -10.83 -13.46 -21.24
CA PRO A 85 -10.29 -12.48 -20.27
C PRO A 85 -8.87 -12.80 -19.78
N VAL A 86 -8.44 -14.05 -19.86
CA VAL A 86 -7.09 -14.46 -19.43
C VAL A 86 -5.99 -13.66 -20.12
N HIS A 87 -6.19 -13.22 -21.37
CA HIS A 87 -5.20 -12.43 -22.11
C HIS A 87 -4.96 -11.06 -21.48
N ASP A 88 -5.97 -10.46 -20.86
CA ASP A 88 -5.81 -9.20 -20.14
C ASP A 88 -4.98 -9.42 -18.86
N TYR A 89 -5.22 -10.50 -18.12
CA TYR A 89 -4.41 -10.86 -16.95
C TYR A 89 -2.96 -11.21 -17.30
N LEU A 90 -2.71 -11.81 -18.48
CA LEU A 90 -1.35 -12.09 -18.96
C LEU A 90 -0.60 -10.79 -19.28
N LYS A 91 -1.25 -9.84 -19.93
CA LYS A 91 -0.70 -8.50 -20.21
C LYS A 91 -0.40 -7.74 -18.92
N ASP A 92 -1.30 -7.75 -17.97
CA ASP A 92 -1.11 -7.11 -16.65
C ASP A 92 0.07 -7.72 -15.88
N ALA A 93 0.38 -8.98 -16.15
CA ALA A 93 1.52 -9.70 -15.57
C ALA A 93 2.81 -9.57 -16.41
N GLU A 94 2.80 -8.74 -17.47
CA GLU A 94 3.91 -8.54 -18.40
C GLU A 94 4.38 -9.86 -19.08
N ILE A 95 3.44 -10.79 -19.28
CA ILE A 95 3.71 -12.06 -19.95
C ILE A 95 3.22 -11.95 -21.41
N ASP A 96 4.16 -11.84 -22.31
CA ASP A 96 3.87 -11.76 -23.75
C ASP A 96 3.72 -13.16 -24.33
N ILE A 97 2.50 -13.50 -24.75
CA ILE A 97 2.14 -14.78 -25.38
C ILE A 97 1.28 -14.47 -26.60
N ASP A 98 1.59 -15.09 -27.74
CA ASP A 98 0.73 -14.98 -28.90
C ASP A 98 -0.66 -15.56 -28.57
N PRO A 99 -1.74 -14.77 -28.74
CA PRO A 99 -3.09 -15.27 -28.48
C PRO A 99 -3.53 -16.49 -29.31
N MET A 100 -2.69 -16.93 -30.27
CA MET A 100 -2.90 -18.14 -31.06
C MET A 100 -2.18 -19.36 -30.50
N GLU A 101 -1.25 -19.16 -29.57
CA GLU A 101 -0.53 -20.27 -28.94
C GLU A 101 -1.35 -20.86 -27.78
N ASP A 102 -1.14 -22.17 -27.58
CA ASP A 102 -1.68 -22.86 -26.42
C ASP A 102 -1.05 -22.32 -25.14
N LEU A 103 -1.86 -22.13 -24.11
CA LEU A 103 -1.40 -21.70 -22.80
C LEU A 103 -0.96 -22.93 -21.99
N LEU A 104 0.32 -23.00 -21.68
CA LEU A 104 0.91 -24.08 -20.90
C LEU A 104 1.16 -23.62 -19.47
N ILE A 105 0.44 -24.17 -18.51
CA ILE A 105 0.64 -23.90 -17.09
C ILE A 105 1.37 -25.07 -16.45
N ARG A 106 2.48 -24.79 -15.79
CA ARG A 106 3.28 -25.82 -15.09
C ARG A 106 3.53 -25.41 -13.63
N ARG A 107 3.26 -26.34 -12.73
CA ARG A 107 3.55 -26.19 -11.30
C ARG A 107 4.51 -27.28 -10.85
N ILE A 108 5.57 -26.90 -10.14
CA ILE A 108 6.57 -27.81 -9.58
C ILE A 108 6.64 -27.59 -8.09
N ILE A 109 6.55 -28.66 -7.31
CA ILE A 109 6.70 -28.67 -5.85
C ILE A 109 7.98 -29.45 -5.54
N GLN A 110 8.85 -28.92 -4.70
CA GLN A 110 10.09 -29.55 -4.27
C GLN A 110 10.01 -29.94 -2.81
N LYS A 111 10.70 -30.98 -2.42
CA LYS A 111 10.73 -31.50 -1.05
C LYS A 111 11.30 -30.51 -0.03
N ASP A 112 12.08 -29.55 -0.48
CA ASP A 112 12.62 -28.46 0.33
C ASP A 112 11.58 -27.37 0.67
N GLY A 113 10.32 -27.53 0.27
CA GLY A 113 9.22 -26.58 0.49
C GLY A 113 9.08 -25.54 -0.59
N ARG A 114 10.00 -25.49 -1.56
CA ARG A 114 9.92 -24.54 -2.67
C ARG A 114 8.87 -24.98 -3.67
N SER A 115 8.11 -24.00 -4.16
CA SER A 115 7.15 -24.21 -5.23
C SER A 115 7.36 -23.19 -6.32
N LYS A 116 7.45 -23.68 -7.57
CA LYS A 116 7.66 -22.87 -8.77
C LYS A 116 6.45 -23.00 -9.70
N ALA A 117 6.03 -21.90 -10.26
CA ALA A 117 4.97 -21.85 -11.27
C ALA A 117 5.50 -21.23 -12.55
N PHE A 118 5.04 -21.72 -13.69
CA PHE A 118 5.42 -21.25 -15.01
C PHE A 118 4.18 -21.15 -15.91
N ILE A 119 4.17 -20.15 -16.76
CA ILE A 119 3.19 -19.99 -17.84
C ILE A 119 4.01 -19.80 -19.13
N ASN A 120 3.88 -20.73 -20.08
CA ASN A 120 4.69 -20.79 -21.30
C ASN A 120 6.17 -20.52 -21.02
N ASP A 121 6.77 -21.31 -20.10
CA ASP A 121 8.15 -21.21 -19.63
C ASP A 121 8.55 -19.93 -18.86
N ASN A 122 7.69 -18.90 -18.81
CA ASN A 122 7.90 -17.72 -17.97
C ASN A 122 7.62 -18.05 -16.49
N PRO A 123 8.56 -17.82 -15.58
CA PRO A 123 8.34 -18.03 -14.15
C PRO A 123 7.36 -16.99 -13.63
N VAL A 124 6.33 -17.43 -12.89
CA VAL A 124 5.29 -16.56 -12.34
C VAL A 124 5.14 -16.74 -10.85
N SER A 125 4.62 -15.72 -10.18
CA SER A 125 4.24 -15.83 -8.78
C SER A 125 2.97 -16.68 -8.61
N VAL A 126 2.79 -17.27 -7.43
CA VAL A 126 1.57 -18.05 -7.12
C VAL A 126 0.32 -17.18 -7.16
N SER A 127 0.45 -15.90 -6.85
CA SER A 127 -0.66 -14.93 -6.91
C SER A 127 -1.13 -14.67 -8.34
N VAL A 128 -0.21 -14.54 -9.27
CA VAL A 128 -0.51 -14.43 -10.71
C VAL A 128 -1.14 -15.73 -11.21
N LEU A 129 -0.53 -16.88 -10.87
CA LEU A 129 -1.09 -18.18 -11.22
C LEU A 129 -2.51 -18.36 -10.70
N LYS A 130 -2.82 -17.90 -9.48
CA LYS A 130 -4.16 -18.00 -8.89
C LYS A 130 -5.20 -17.19 -9.66
N LYS A 131 -4.84 -16.00 -10.13
CA LYS A 131 -5.74 -15.18 -10.95
C LYS A 131 -6.02 -15.86 -12.29
N ILE A 132 -4.96 -16.23 -13.00
CA ILE A 132 -5.05 -16.85 -14.34
C ILE A 132 -5.70 -18.24 -14.29
N GLY A 133 -5.28 -19.10 -13.36
CA GLY A 133 -5.81 -20.45 -13.22
C GLY A 133 -7.29 -20.47 -12.79
N GLY A 134 -7.74 -19.48 -12.02
CA GLY A 134 -9.14 -19.32 -11.65
C GLY A 134 -10.07 -18.99 -12.81
N GLU A 135 -9.55 -18.28 -13.84
CA GLU A 135 -10.32 -17.99 -15.06
C GLU A 135 -10.38 -19.18 -16.03
N LEU A 136 -9.43 -20.13 -15.93
CA LEU A 136 -9.32 -21.26 -16.85
C LEU A 136 -10.04 -22.51 -16.37
N VAL A 137 -10.09 -22.76 -15.08
CA VAL A 137 -10.64 -23.97 -14.49
C VAL A 137 -11.48 -23.61 -13.27
N GLU A 138 -12.69 -24.12 -13.22
CA GLU A 138 -13.53 -24.11 -12.03
C GLU A 138 -13.68 -25.53 -11.48
N ILE A 139 -13.36 -25.71 -10.18
CA ILE A 139 -13.44 -27.01 -9.53
C ILE A 139 -14.59 -26.96 -8.52
N HIS A 140 -15.61 -27.78 -8.76
CA HIS A 140 -16.72 -27.98 -7.85
C HIS A 140 -16.50 -29.24 -7.01
N GLY A 141 -15.99 -29.10 -5.80
CA GLY A 141 -15.85 -30.19 -4.84
C GLY A 141 -17.06 -30.33 -3.95
N GLN A 142 -17.15 -31.43 -3.18
CA GLN A 142 -18.25 -31.68 -2.22
C GLN A 142 -18.34 -30.58 -1.13
N HIS A 143 -17.31 -29.77 -0.96
CA HIS A 143 -17.21 -28.72 0.08
C HIS A 143 -16.83 -27.34 -0.47
N ASP A 144 -16.69 -27.15 -1.78
CA ASP A 144 -16.12 -25.90 -2.35
C ASP A 144 -17.09 -25.27 -3.38
N ASN A 145 -18.21 -24.77 -2.91
CA ASN A 145 -19.14 -23.96 -3.72
C ASN A 145 -18.72 -22.47 -3.79
N ARG A 146 -17.42 -22.18 -3.80
CA ARG A 146 -16.94 -20.79 -3.64
C ARG A 146 -17.35 -19.86 -4.78
N GLY A 147 -17.41 -20.35 -6.01
CA GLY A 147 -17.81 -19.53 -7.17
C GLY A 147 -19.27 -19.10 -7.11
N LEU A 148 -20.18 -20.05 -6.88
CA LEU A 148 -21.63 -19.80 -6.82
C LEU A 148 -22.08 -19.19 -5.48
N LEU A 149 -21.30 -19.33 -4.41
CA LEU A 149 -21.60 -18.71 -3.11
C LEU A 149 -21.14 -17.26 -3.00
N ASN A 150 -20.33 -16.78 -3.95
CA ASN A 150 -19.91 -15.40 -3.98
C ASN A 150 -20.92 -14.52 -4.75
N PRO A 151 -21.74 -13.69 -4.08
CA PRO A 151 -22.72 -12.85 -4.76
C PRO A 151 -22.10 -11.89 -5.81
N ALA A 152 -20.81 -11.54 -5.64
CA ALA A 152 -20.12 -10.65 -6.57
C ALA A 152 -19.87 -11.29 -7.94
N SER A 153 -19.82 -12.62 -8.06
CA SER A 153 -19.64 -13.34 -9.32
C SER A 153 -20.94 -13.61 -10.07
N HIS A 154 -22.10 -13.52 -9.41
CA HIS A 154 -23.40 -13.89 -10.01
C HIS A 154 -23.75 -13.05 -11.22
N LEU A 155 -23.50 -11.73 -11.16
CA LEU A 155 -23.78 -10.83 -12.27
C LEU A 155 -22.90 -11.14 -13.48
N ALA A 156 -21.61 -11.35 -13.25
CA ALA A 156 -20.67 -11.69 -14.33
C ALA A 156 -21.00 -13.03 -15.00
N LEU A 157 -21.42 -14.03 -14.22
CA LEU A 157 -21.87 -15.32 -14.74
C LEU A 157 -23.15 -15.17 -15.57
N LEU A 158 -24.10 -14.37 -15.10
CA LEU A 158 -25.35 -14.10 -15.81
C LEU A 158 -25.07 -13.34 -17.12
N ASP A 159 -24.26 -12.32 -17.10
CA ASP A 159 -23.86 -11.53 -18.26
C ASP A 159 -23.14 -12.41 -19.31
N SER A 160 -22.27 -13.31 -18.85
CA SER A 160 -21.60 -14.28 -19.71
C SER A 160 -22.57 -15.25 -20.35
N TYR A 161 -23.57 -15.75 -19.60
CA TYR A 161 -24.59 -16.66 -20.12
C TYR A 161 -25.50 -15.99 -21.15
N ILE A 162 -25.89 -14.74 -20.90
CA ILE A 162 -26.74 -13.96 -21.81
C ILE A 162 -25.95 -13.48 -23.05
N GLY A 163 -24.61 -13.49 -22.98
CA GLY A 163 -23.75 -13.00 -24.04
C GLY A 163 -23.75 -11.48 -24.20
N THR A 164 -24.18 -10.74 -23.14
CA THR A 164 -24.21 -9.30 -23.13
C THR A 164 -22.81 -8.75 -22.92
N LYS A 165 -22.20 -8.17 -23.95
CA LYS A 165 -20.99 -7.35 -23.76
C LYS A 165 -21.37 -6.05 -23.05
N SER A 166 -21.26 -6.02 -21.75
CA SER A 166 -21.63 -4.86 -20.95
C SER A 166 -20.63 -3.72 -21.16
N SER A 167 -21.01 -2.76 -22.01
CA SER A 167 -20.31 -1.45 -22.08
C SER A 167 -20.42 -0.66 -20.77
N VAL A 168 -21.35 -1.04 -19.88
CA VAL A 168 -21.59 -0.41 -18.59
C VAL A 168 -20.37 -0.51 -17.67
N ALA A 169 -19.62 -1.61 -17.68
CA ALA A 169 -18.44 -1.77 -16.84
C ALA A 169 -17.30 -0.81 -17.23
N ALA A 170 -17.16 -0.48 -18.53
CA ALA A 170 -16.20 0.51 -19.00
C ALA A 170 -16.64 1.92 -18.57
N LEU A 171 -17.88 2.29 -18.86
CA LEU A 171 -18.46 3.58 -18.48
C LEU A 171 -18.44 3.79 -16.94
N TRP A 172 -18.64 2.75 -16.17
CA TRP A 172 -18.56 2.81 -14.71
C TRP A 172 -17.13 3.07 -14.21
N ARG A 173 -16.12 2.49 -14.85
CA ARG A 173 -14.70 2.76 -14.53
C ARG A 173 -14.35 4.20 -14.84
N ASP A 174 -14.73 4.67 -16.04
CA ASP A 174 -14.48 6.04 -16.46
C ASP A 174 -15.18 7.06 -15.54
N TRP A 175 -16.43 6.77 -15.16
CA TRP A 175 -17.16 7.60 -14.21
C TRP A 175 -16.48 7.64 -12.83
N ARG A 176 -16.03 6.51 -12.31
CA ARG A 176 -15.30 6.46 -11.03
C ARG A 176 -14.00 7.24 -11.09
N GLN A 177 -13.27 7.12 -12.18
CA GLN A 177 -12.02 7.86 -12.35
C GLN A 177 -12.28 9.36 -12.35
N LEU A 178 -13.25 9.82 -13.11
CA LEU A 178 -13.63 11.23 -13.17
C LEU A 178 -14.14 11.78 -11.83
N GLU A 179 -14.88 10.97 -11.06
CA GLU A 179 -15.33 11.36 -9.72
C GLU A 179 -14.16 11.48 -8.74
N GLN A 180 -13.15 10.63 -8.86
CA GLN A 180 -11.94 10.73 -8.09
C GLN A 180 -11.12 11.96 -8.46
N GLU A 181 -10.88 12.21 -9.74
CA GLU A 181 -10.18 13.41 -10.25
C GLU A 181 -10.89 14.69 -9.79
N LYS A 182 -12.21 14.73 -9.86
CA LYS A 182 -13.01 15.85 -9.36
C LYS A 182 -12.79 16.07 -7.85
N SER A 183 -12.79 15.00 -7.07
CA SER A 183 -12.55 15.10 -5.62
C SER A 183 -11.14 15.61 -5.29
N GLU A 184 -10.14 15.17 -6.04
CA GLU A 184 -8.75 15.63 -5.89
C GLU A 184 -8.63 17.11 -6.22
N LEU A 185 -9.23 17.56 -7.32
CA LEU A 185 -9.26 18.98 -7.72
C LEU A 185 -9.97 19.87 -6.69
N ILE A 186 -11.08 19.41 -6.11
CA ILE A 186 -11.78 20.16 -5.06
C ILE A 186 -10.86 20.33 -3.83
N ASN A 187 -10.19 19.26 -3.41
CA ASN A 187 -9.24 19.33 -2.29
C ASN A 187 -8.04 20.25 -2.58
N GLU A 188 -7.56 20.29 -3.81
CA GLU A 188 -6.50 21.23 -4.21
C GLU A 188 -6.98 22.66 -4.21
N MET A 189 -8.20 22.93 -4.70
CA MET A 189 -8.82 24.27 -4.64
C MET A 189 -8.93 24.76 -3.20
N GLU A 190 -9.48 23.95 -2.28
CA GLU A 190 -9.61 24.31 -0.88
C GLU A 190 -8.25 24.61 -0.22
N LYS A 191 -7.22 23.82 -0.51
CA LYS A 191 -5.86 24.07 -0.03
C LYS A 191 -5.30 25.38 -0.58
N THR A 192 -5.57 25.68 -1.85
CA THR A 192 -5.11 26.92 -2.50
C THR A 192 -5.81 28.14 -1.93
N GLU A 193 -7.12 28.07 -1.70
CA GLU A 193 -7.89 29.14 -1.07
C GLU A 193 -7.39 29.44 0.36
N ASN A 194 -7.20 28.41 1.18
CA ASN A 194 -6.65 28.55 2.53
C ASN A 194 -5.23 29.15 2.52
N HIS A 195 -4.42 28.76 1.52
CA HIS A 195 -3.07 29.31 1.38
C HIS A 195 -3.09 30.76 0.92
N GLU A 196 -4.01 31.14 0.03
CA GLU A 196 -4.21 32.51 -0.41
C GLU A 196 -4.65 33.41 0.78
N GLU A 197 -5.60 32.94 1.59
CA GLU A 197 -6.05 33.66 2.76
C GLU A 197 -4.93 33.88 3.79
N PHE A 198 -4.14 32.84 4.04
CA PHE A 198 -2.94 32.93 4.87
C PHE A 198 -1.93 33.95 4.33
N LEU A 199 -1.64 33.91 3.03
CA LEU A 199 -0.70 34.84 2.40
C LEU A 199 -1.23 36.29 2.46
N ARG A 200 -2.53 36.50 2.25
CA ARG A 200 -3.16 37.84 2.36
C ARG A 200 -3.05 38.38 3.78
N SER A 201 -3.34 37.56 4.79
CA SER A 201 -3.20 37.95 6.19
C SER A 201 -1.76 38.30 6.54
N SER A 202 -0.81 37.44 6.12
CA SER A 202 0.62 37.69 6.35
C SER A 202 1.13 38.94 5.65
N LEU A 203 0.63 39.22 4.44
CA LEU A 203 0.97 40.43 3.68
C LEU A 203 0.43 41.67 4.42
N GLN A 204 -0.81 41.60 4.92
CA GLN A 204 -1.39 42.72 5.69
C GLN A 204 -0.58 42.99 6.95
N GLU A 205 -0.22 41.95 7.72
CA GLU A 205 0.62 42.09 8.91
C GLU A 205 1.97 42.74 8.59
N LEU A 206 2.60 42.32 7.49
CA LEU A 206 3.88 42.93 7.02
C LEU A 206 3.70 44.39 6.59
N GLN A 207 2.58 44.73 5.94
CA GLN A 207 2.27 46.12 5.56
C GLN A 207 2.00 47.00 6.77
N GLU A 208 1.27 46.48 7.79
CA GLU A 208 1.03 47.22 9.05
C GLU A 208 2.30 47.41 9.87
N LEU A 209 3.19 46.40 9.83
CA LEU A 209 4.49 46.48 10.50
C LEU A 209 5.48 47.45 9.82
N ASP A 210 5.32 47.66 8.51
CA ASP A 210 6.19 48.50 7.66
C ASP A 210 7.69 48.41 8.01
N PRO A 211 8.31 47.21 7.97
CA PRO A 211 9.67 47.02 8.42
C PRO A 211 10.65 47.78 7.54
N GLN A 212 11.43 48.68 8.18
CA GLN A 212 12.42 49.48 7.46
C GLN A 212 13.78 48.76 7.39
N PRO A 213 14.58 49.02 6.31
CA PRO A 213 15.93 48.51 6.24
C PRO A 213 16.77 48.96 7.46
N GLU A 214 17.52 48.04 8.05
CA GLU A 214 18.37 48.26 9.23
C GLU A 214 17.61 48.57 10.52
N GLU A 215 16.27 48.46 10.56
CA GLU A 215 15.45 48.71 11.74
C GLU A 215 15.79 47.73 12.87
N GLU A 216 16.01 46.47 12.55
CA GLU A 216 16.35 45.43 13.53
C GLU A 216 17.63 45.79 14.29
N GLU A 217 18.67 46.24 13.56
CA GLU A 217 19.92 46.64 14.18
C GLU A 217 19.74 47.88 15.08
N LYS A 218 18.97 48.87 14.61
CA LYS A 218 18.67 50.07 15.40
C LYS A 218 17.87 49.72 16.68
N LEU A 219 16.84 48.87 16.58
CA LEU A 219 16.07 48.38 17.71
C LEU A 219 16.92 47.58 18.70
N ALA A 220 17.83 46.74 18.19
CA ALA A 220 18.78 46.01 19.02
C ALA A 220 19.72 46.96 19.81
N GLN A 221 20.22 47.98 19.17
CA GLN A 221 21.06 49.01 19.82
C GLN A 221 20.26 49.78 20.86
N ILE A 222 19.04 50.22 20.56
CA ILE A 222 18.16 50.90 21.49
C ILE A 222 17.86 50.02 22.71
N ARG A 223 17.52 48.73 22.46
CA ARG A 223 17.27 47.74 23.53
C ARG A 223 18.52 47.59 24.43
N GLN A 224 19.69 47.52 23.86
CA GLN A 224 20.95 47.41 24.60
C GLN A 224 21.21 48.68 25.42
N SER A 225 20.99 49.86 24.86
CA SER A 225 21.12 51.15 25.55
C SER A 225 20.17 51.30 26.70
N LEU A 226 18.90 50.87 26.52
CA LEU A 226 17.89 50.90 27.59
C LEU A 226 18.26 49.93 28.73
N LYS A 227 18.75 48.72 28.39
CA LYS A 227 19.23 47.76 29.40
C LYS A 227 20.44 48.34 30.21
N HIS A 228 21.32 49.02 29.51
CA HIS A 228 22.48 49.66 30.15
C HIS A 228 22.05 50.81 31.05
N ARG A 229 21.08 51.64 30.64
CA ARG A 229 20.47 52.70 31.42
C ARG A 229 19.82 52.17 32.70
N ASP A 230 19.06 51.09 32.61
CA ASP A 230 18.41 50.48 33.79
C ASP A 230 19.43 49.91 34.78
N SER A 231 20.55 49.39 34.28
CA SER A 231 21.66 48.92 35.13
C SER A 231 22.36 50.10 35.84
N LEU A 232 22.55 51.24 35.14
CA LEU A 232 23.13 52.43 35.70
C LEU A 232 22.19 53.05 36.77
N ILE A 233 20.89 53.13 36.51
CA ILE A 233 19.92 53.65 37.47
C ILE A 233 19.94 52.80 38.76
N LYS A 234 20.01 51.46 38.65
CA LYS A 234 20.14 50.59 39.83
C LYS A 234 21.44 50.83 40.57
N ALA A 235 22.58 50.93 39.84
CA ALA A 235 23.86 51.20 40.47
C ALA A 235 23.91 52.55 41.19
N TYR A 236 23.34 53.60 40.59
CA TYR A 236 23.20 54.92 41.24
C TYR A 236 22.29 54.84 42.46
N GLY A 237 21.19 54.14 42.41
CA GLY A 237 20.31 53.94 43.56
C GLY A 237 20.99 53.20 44.73
N GLU A 238 21.78 52.19 44.43
CA GLU A 238 22.58 51.45 45.42
C GLU A 238 23.67 52.35 46.03
N ALA A 239 24.38 53.10 45.19
CA ALA A 239 25.39 54.05 45.64
C ALA A 239 24.78 55.16 46.54
N GLN A 240 23.65 55.70 46.15
CA GLN A 240 22.96 56.71 46.92
C GLN A 240 22.50 56.17 48.29
N ALA A 241 21.92 54.97 48.31
CA ALA A 241 21.51 54.33 49.56
C ALA A 241 22.71 54.04 50.51
N ALA A 242 23.85 53.71 49.94
CA ALA A 242 25.09 53.53 50.72
C ALA A 242 25.61 54.85 51.29
N LEU A 243 25.54 55.94 50.52
CA LEU A 243 25.94 57.28 50.96
C LEU A 243 24.99 57.85 52.06
N ASP A 244 23.71 57.60 51.90
CA ASP A 244 22.70 58.03 52.92
C ASP A 244 22.95 57.32 54.27
N LYS A 245 23.24 55.99 54.24
CA LYS A 245 23.68 55.26 55.43
C LYS A 245 24.97 55.81 56.04
N CYS A 246 25.93 56.16 55.18
CA CYS A 246 27.17 56.72 55.66
C CYS A 246 26.92 58.09 56.37
N SER A 247 26.05 58.94 55.76
CA SER A 247 25.65 60.18 56.33
C SER A 247 24.98 60.01 57.68
N GLU A 248 24.06 59.05 57.78
CA GLU A 248 23.39 58.74 59.07
C GLU A 248 24.37 58.24 60.11
N ASN A 249 25.32 57.36 59.73
CA ASN A 249 26.38 56.87 60.61
C ASN A 249 27.32 58.00 61.07
N CYS A 250 27.69 58.90 60.19
CA CYS A 250 28.48 60.08 60.55
C CYS A 250 27.77 60.97 61.46
N GLY A 251 26.47 61.21 61.21
CA GLY A 251 25.64 61.99 62.10
C GLY A 251 25.44 61.32 63.47
N ALA A 252 25.38 60.01 63.54
CA ALA A 252 25.35 59.27 64.80
C ALA A 252 26.67 59.34 65.58
N ALA A 253 27.78 59.17 64.81
CA ALA A 253 29.11 59.36 65.39
C ALA A 253 29.36 60.76 65.94
N TRP A 254 28.93 61.80 65.19
CA TRP A 254 29.02 63.20 65.65
C TRP A 254 28.22 63.40 66.89
N ARG A 255 26.96 62.93 66.92
CA ARG A 255 26.12 63.08 68.17
C ARG A 255 26.71 62.31 69.37
N ALA A 256 27.39 61.23 69.14
CA ALA A 256 28.11 60.48 70.19
C ALA A 256 29.29 61.23 70.74
N LEU A 257 30.09 61.86 69.84
CA LEU A 257 31.23 62.68 70.23
C LEU A 257 30.79 63.96 70.92
N ASP A 258 29.74 64.62 70.41
CA ASP A 258 29.21 65.81 70.97
C ASP A 258 28.74 65.63 72.41
N ARG A 259 28.15 64.49 72.72
CA ARG A 259 27.76 64.11 74.11
C ARG A 259 28.92 63.99 75.08
N TYR A 260 30.13 63.75 74.58
CA TYR A 260 31.35 63.64 75.37
C TYR A 260 32.21 64.90 75.34
N ALA A 261 31.96 65.85 74.40
CA ALA A 261 32.68 67.11 74.31
C ALA A 261 32.44 67.98 75.55
N ASP A 262 31.18 68.03 76.01
CA ASP A 262 30.83 68.77 77.21
C ASP A 262 31.47 68.21 78.51
N LYS A 263 31.81 66.95 78.54
CA LYS A 263 32.50 66.29 79.68
C LYS A 263 34.02 66.36 79.59
N ALA A 264 34.60 66.67 78.43
CA ALA A 264 36.06 66.78 78.17
C ALA A 264 36.54 68.22 78.52
N GLY A 265 35.67 69.19 78.68
CA GLY A 265 36.02 70.56 79.03
C GLY A 265 36.22 70.79 80.58
N GLU A 266 36.06 69.73 81.36
CA GLU A 266 36.26 69.82 82.86
C GLU A 266 37.51 69.03 83.31
N VAL A 267 38.50 68.75 82.50
CA VAL A 267 39.79 68.16 82.89
C VAL A 267 40.93 69.08 82.57
#